data_49b41687c7f2deab03205843f64e2daf
#
_entry.id   49b41687c7f2deab03205843f64e2daf
#
_cell.length_a   1.000
_cell.length_b   1.000
_cell.length_c   1.000
_cell.angle_alpha   90.00
_cell.angle_beta   90.00
_cell.angle_gamma   90.00
#
_symmetry.space_group_name_H-M   'P 1'
#
loop_
_entity.id
_entity.type
_entity.pdbx_description
1 polymer ?
#
loop_
_entity_poly.entity_id
_entity_poly.type
_entity_poly.pdbx_seq_one_letter_code
_entity_poly.pdbx_strand_id
1 'polypeptide(L)'
;MCNQKDKLTLSSWNIKGGLSDPQRARKITEAVVDADCDIILLPDAWHEDSEFSRYLGEERRLLVSPQEFYEVGYNFYATVYDDGTRPDDNYANYALVALVKRGKSIRANPVLLGHRPGFKFDCRLGNKSISAIGVYLSDQSSKMRLRQVNDLINLSGNNSPTVLIGDMNELYRKSRLARSMQSSLFKAVARLIHLENDMLTRLNEMADSAAITQLEAFGFCDADHEHRGTMPQNMPVLQLDRVLTRGVITSDVRHYNHKGLSDHKRIEADILVL
;
A
#
# COMPACT_ATOMS: atom_id res chain seq x y z
N MET A 1 -26.93 -17.60 1.17
CA MET A 1 -25.74 -17.62 2.06
C MET A 1 -24.52 -17.79 1.16
N CYS A 2 -23.68 -16.78 1.04
CA CYS A 2 -22.44 -16.86 0.27
C CYS A 2 -21.51 -17.84 0.98
N ASN A 3 -21.05 -18.87 0.29
CA ASN A 3 -20.12 -19.84 0.86
C ASN A 3 -18.81 -19.13 1.19
N GLN A 4 -18.26 -19.32 2.38
CA GLN A 4 -16.98 -18.73 2.82
C GLN A 4 -15.80 -19.07 1.90
N LYS A 5 -15.96 -20.04 0.99
CA LYS A 5 -14.98 -20.47 -0.01
C LYS A 5 -14.83 -19.51 -1.20
N ASP A 6 -15.77 -18.58 -1.38
CA ASP A 6 -15.83 -17.71 -2.56
C ASP A 6 -15.42 -16.26 -2.24
N LYS A 7 -14.76 -16.05 -1.11
CA LYS A 7 -14.31 -14.75 -0.63
C LYS A 7 -12.79 -14.72 -0.42
N LEU A 8 -12.17 -13.62 -0.85
CA LEU A 8 -10.78 -13.27 -0.55
C LEU A 8 -10.74 -11.98 0.25
N THR A 9 -10.16 -12.02 1.43
CA THR A 9 -10.01 -10.84 2.28
C THR A 9 -8.60 -10.27 2.12
N LEU A 10 -8.52 -9.01 1.70
CA LEU A 10 -7.28 -8.28 1.49
C LEU A 10 -7.16 -7.16 2.51
N SER A 11 -5.95 -6.90 2.99
CA SER A 11 -5.65 -5.76 3.84
C SER A 11 -4.37 -5.06 3.39
N SER A 12 -4.30 -3.75 3.57
CA SER A 12 -3.07 -2.96 3.44
C SER A 12 -2.95 -1.97 4.59
N TRP A 13 -1.73 -1.81 5.08
CA TRP A 13 -1.41 -0.91 6.17
C TRP A 13 0.03 -0.40 6.05
N ASN A 14 0.21 0.84 5.59
CA ASN A 14 1.51 1.50 5.66
C ASN A 14 1.89 1.65 7.14
N ILE A 15 2.97 1.01 7.57
CA ILE A 15 3.36 0.92 8.98
C ILE A 15 4.52 1.84 9.36
N LYS A 16 4.96 2.70 8.44
CA LYS A 16 5.95 3.74 8.68
C LYS A 16 7.18 3.23 9.44
N GLY A 17 7.88 2.27 8.86
CA GLY A 17 9.06 1.64 9.47
C GLY A 17 8.77 0.87 10.76
N GLY A 18 7.51 0.45 10.97
CA GLY A 18 7.08 -0.15 12.24
C GLY A 18 7.79 -1.43 12.64
N LEU A 19 8.32 -2.18 11.67
CA LEU A 19 9.12 -3.38 11.96
C LEU A 19 10.57 -3.07 12.34
N SER A 20 10.98 -1.81 12.32
CA SER A 20 12.30 -1.36 12.82
C SER A 20 12.33 -1.12 14.34
N ASP A 21 11.17 -1.13 15.00
CA ASP A 21 11.04 -0.96 16.45
C ASP A 21 10.42 -2.23 17.06
N PRO A 22 11.11 -2.91 18.01
CA PRO A 22 10.65 -4.18 18.56
C PRO A 22 9.28 -4.12 19.24
N GLN A 23 8.97 -3.01 19.93
CA GLN A 23 7.70 -2.88 20.64
C GLN A 23 6.55 -2.64 19.65
N ARG A 24 6.80 -1.80 18.62
CA ARG A 24 5.83 -1.58 17.55
C ARG A 24 5.63 -2.84 16.73
N ALA A 25 6.72 -3.52 16.36
CA ALA A 25 6.69 -4.75 15.59
C ALA A 25 5.80 -5.82 16.23
N ARG A 26 5.95 -6.04 17.55
CA ARG A 26 5.08 -6.97 18.30
C ARG A 26 3.60 -6.59 18.22
N LYS A 27 3.26 -5.32 18.46
CA LYS A 27 1.88 -4.84 18.39
C LYS A 27 1.31 -4.90 16.97
N ILE A 28 2.17 -4.67 15.95
CA ILE A 28 1.80 -4.83 14.55
C ILE A 28 1.47 -6.30 14.26
N THR A 29 2.29 -7.24 14.76
CA THR A 29 2.01 -8.68 14.61
C THR A 29 0.68 -9.06 15.27
N GLU A 30 0.40 -8.57 16.48
CA GLU A 30 -0.89 -8.77 17.15
C GLU A 30 -2.05 -8.24 16.28
N ALA A 31 -1.92 -7.02 15.74
CA ALA A 31 -2.94 -6.42 14.87
C ALA A 31 -3.12 -7.15 13.53
N VAL A 32 -2.06 -7.78 13.01
CA VAL A 32 -2.11 -8.66 11.83
C VAL A 32 -2.89 -9.94 12.13
N VAL A 33 -2.64 -10.56 13.28
CA VAL A 33 -3.37 -11.77 13.71
C VAL A 33 -4.85 -11.46 13.88
N ASP A 34 -5.19 -10.35 14.55
CA ASP A 34 -6.57 -9.91 14.75
C ASP A 34 -7.31 -9.60 13.44
N ALA A 35 -6.58 -9.16 12.42
CA ALA A 35 -7.14 -8.89 11.10
C ALA A 35 -7.65 -10.16 10.40
N ASP A 36 -6.97 -11.27 10.59
CA ASP A 36 -7.29 -12.59 10.03
C ASP A 36 -7.55 -12.58 8.50
N CYS A 37 -6.87 -11.68 7.76
CA CYS A 37 -7.02 -11.55 6.31
C CYS A 37 -6.24 -12.62 5.54
N ASP A 38 -6.67 -12.92 4.32
CA ASP A 38 -5.99 -13.89 3.45
C ASP A 38 -4.66 -13.35 2.90
N ILE A 39 -4.62 -12.04 2.61
CA ILE A 39 -3.42 -11.31 2.20
C ILE A 39 -3.35 -10.00 3.00
N ILE A 40 -2.19 -9.72 3.57
CA ILE A 40 -1.91 -8.46 4.25
C ILE A 40 -0.65 -7.86 3.66
N LEU A 41 -0.74 -6.61 3.24
CA LEU A 41 0.38 -5.82 2.76
C LEU A 41 0.80 -4.82 3.82
N LEU A 42 2.09 -4.72 4.03
CA LEU A 42 2.72 -3.77 4.94
C LEU A 42 3.72 -2.91 4.15
N PRO A 43 3.24 -1.86 3.45
CA PRO A 43 4.13 -0.86 2.86
C PRO A 43 4.96 -0.15 3.93
N ASP A 44 6.13 0.32 3.54
CA ASP A 44 7.05 1.03 4.43
C ASP A 44 7.33 0.25 5.73
N ALA A 45 7.67 -1.03 5.56
CA ALA A 45 7.78 -1.98 6.66
C ALA A 45 8.96 -1.65 7.59
N TRP A 46 10.09 -1.17 7.04
CA TRP A 46 11.25 -0.69 7.80
C TRP A 46 12.00 0.41 7.06
N HIS A 47 12.79 1.19 7.78
CA HIS A 47 13.66 2.25 7.25
C HIS A 47 15.12 1.84 7.29
N GLU A 48 15.93 2.36 6.36
CA GLU A 48 17.36 2.08 6.24
C GLU A 48 18.21 2.55 7.42
N ASP A 49 17.85 3.69 8.01
CA ASP A 49 18.55 4.28 9.16
C ASP A 49 18.34 3.51 10.48
N SER A 50 17.48 2.49 10.46
CA SER A 50 17.39 1.60 11.58
C SER A 50 18.67 0.74 11.65
N GLU A 51 19.12 0.39 12.86
CA GLU A 51 20.16 -0.62 13.06
C GLU A 51 19.94 -1.89 12.23
N PHE A 52 18.74 -2.04 11.71
CA PHE A 52 18.27 -3.09 10.82
C PHE A 52 18.94 -3.09 9.43
N SER A 53 19.25 -1.94 8.82
CA SER A 53 19.96 -1.93 7.53
C SER A 53 21.41 -2.41 7.67
N ARG A 54 22.04 -2.18 8.82
CA ARG A 54 23.35 -2.75 9.16
C ARG A 54 23.28 -4.27 9.35
N TYR A 55 22.15 -4.80 9.81
CA TYR A 55 21.91 -6.24 9.97
C TYR A 55 21.63 -6.99 8.68
N LEU A 56 21.26 -6.32 7.61
CA LEU A 56 21.12 -6.97 6.29
C LEU A 56 22.46 -7.43 5.71
N GLY A 57 23.61 -6.91 6.24
CA GLY A 57 24.97 -7.30 5.85
C GLY A 57 25.54 -8.49 6.62
N GLU A 58 25.21 -8.68 7.90
CA GLU A 58 26.01 -9.57 8.76
C GLU A 58 25.26 -10.70 9.49
N GLU A 59 24.06 -10.87 9.54
CA GLU A 59 23.20 -11.90 10.15
C GLU A 59 21.83 -11.33 10.46
N ARG A 60 21.00 -11.43 9.49
CA ARG A 60 19.68 -10.83 9.35
C ARG A 60 18.71 -11.33 10.41
N ARG A 61 18.66 -10.69 11.54
CA ARG A 61 17.52 -10.85 12.46
C ARG A 61 16.55 -9.71 12.24
N LEU A 62 15.50 -9.98 11.46
CA LEU A 62 14.28 -9.21 11.53
C LEU A 62 13.86 -9.11 12.99
N LEU A 63 13.53 -7.91 13.49
CA LEU A 63 13.07 -7.73 14.88
C LEU A 63 11.74 -8.46 15.14
N VAL A 64 11.01 -8.75 14.05
CA VAL A 64 9.98 -9.80 13.97
C VAL A 64 10.47 -10.79 12.93
N SER A 65 10.80 -12.00 13.35
CA SER A 65 11.31 -13.00 12.43
C SER A 65 10.17 -13.47 11.50
N PRO A 66 10.49 -13.85 10.24
CA PRO A 66 9.54 -14.56 9.40
C PRO A 66 8.90 -15.76 10.13
N GLN A 67 9.61 -16.33 11.09
CA GLN A 67 9.16 -17.44 11.92
C GLN A 67 7.97 -17.04 12.80
N GLU A 68 7.95 -15.83 13.38
CA GLU A 68 6.82 -15.38 14.21
C GLU A 68 5.53 -15.28 13.40
N PHE A 69 5.60 -14.74 12.16
CA PHE A 69 4.44 -14.73 11.26
C PHE A 69 4.03 -16.14 10.83
N TYR A 70 5.02 -17.03 10.63
CA TYR A 70 4.72 -18.41 10.31
C TYR A 70 4.01 -19.13 11.45
N GLU A 71 4.41 -18.90 12.70
CA GLU A 71 3.77 -19.49 13.89
C GLU A 71 2.32 -19.04 14.06
N VAL A 72 2.02 -17.78 13.71
CA VAL A 72 0.64 -17.24 13.74
C VAL A 72 -0.14 -17.47 12.44
N GLY A 73 0.36 -18.30 11.54
CA GLY A 73 -0.42 -18.81 10.40
C GLY A 73 -0.17 -18.12 9.06
N TYR A 74 0.88 -17.33 8.91
CA TYR A 74 1.20 -16.63 7.66
C TYR A 74 2.53 -17.07 7.05
N ASN A 75 2.57 -17.13 5.73
CA ASN A 75 3.82 -17.12 4.97
C ASN A 75 4.26 -15.66 4.80
N PHE A 76 5.53 -15.40 5.05
CA PHE A 76 6.14 -14.08 4.99
C PHE A 76 6.92 -13.92 3.69
N TYR A 77 6.68 -12.83 2.98
CA TYR A 77 7.41 -12.41 1.79
C TYR A 77 7.87 -10.98 1.98
N ALA A 78 9.09 -10.67 1.64
CA ALA A 78 9.62 -9.32 1.68
C ALA A 78 10.34 -8.98 0.38
N THR A 79 10.17 -7.75 -0.07
CA THR A 79 10.97 -7.18 -1.14
C THR A 79 11.66 -5.94 -0.60
N VAL A 80 12.95 -5.88 -0.81
CA VAL A 80 13.76 -4.70 -0.51
C VAL A 80 14.12 -4.06 -1.83
N TYR A 81 13.97 -2.75 -1.89
CA TYR A 81 14.44 -1.99 -3.01
C TYR A 81 15.94 -1.71 -2.85
N ASP A 82 16.74 -2.20 -3.79
CA ASP A 82 18.13 -1.81 -3.97
C ASP A 82 18.31 -1.55 -5.47
N ASP A 83 18.32 -0.29 -5.89
CA ASP A 83 18.47 0.03 -7.31
C ASP A 83 19.92 0.20 -7.76
N GLY A 84 20.89 0.07 -6.84
CA GLY A 84 22.30 0.23 -7.14
C GLY A 84 22.66 1.61 -7.76
N THR A 85 21.67 2.45 -7.99
CA THR A 85 21.78 3.75 -8.61
C THR A 85 21.31 4.81 -7.65
N ARG A 86 22.01 5.01 -6.55
CA ARG A 86 21.73 6.13 -5.66
C ARG A 86 22.22 7.43 -6.28
N PRO A 87 21.36 8.33 -6.72
CA PRO A 87 21.65 9.74 -6.55
C PRO A 87 21.31 10.07 -5.10
N ASP A 88 22.18 10.64 -4.39
CA ASP A 88 22.15 11.45 -3.14
C ASP A 88 20.85 11.59 -2.30
N ASP A 89 19.84 10.80 -2.52
CA ASP A 89 18.56 10.88 -1.87
C ASP A 89 18.51 9.90 -0.70
N ASN A 90 18.45 10.43 0.52
CA ASN A 90 18.29 9.78 1.81
C ASN A 90 17.03 8.89 1.95
N TYR A 91 16.50 8.32 0.87
CA TYR A 91 15.24 7.58 0.79
C TYR A 91 15.38 6.15 0.26
N ALA A 92 16.58 5.62 0.25
CA ALA A 92 16.79 4.24 -0.12
C ALA A 92 16.21 3.30 0.95
N ASN A 93 15.54 2.24 0.51
CA ASN A 93 15.13 1.05 1.28
C ASN A 93 13.80 1.10 2.00
N TYR A 94 12.75 1.49 1.29
CA TYR A 94 11.41 1.14 1.72
C TYR A 94 11.14 -0.34 1.39
N ALA A 95 10.90 -1.14 2.41
CA ALA A 95 10.51 -2.52 2.21
C ALA A 95 9.00 -2.65 2.10
N LEU A 96 8.57 -3.48 1.18
CA LEU A 96 7.21 -3.96 1.13
C LEU A 96 7.18 -5.41 1.64
N VAL A 97 6.40 -5.64 2.68
CA VAL A 97 6.14 -6.97 3.22
C VAL A 97 4.75 -7.43 2.78
N ALA A 98 4.66 -8.69 2.40
CA ALA A 98 3.41 -9.37 2.15
C ALA A 98 3.28 -10.60 3.05
N LEU A 99 2.15 -10.71 3.70
CA LEU A 99 1.77 -11.85 4.52
C LEU A 99 0.63 -12.59 3.82
N VAL A 100 0.79 -13.86 3.57
CA VAL A 100 -0.21 -14.72 2.93
C VAL A 100 -0.63 -15.81 3.90
N LYS A 101 -1.92 -15.87 4.22
CA LYS A 101 -2.48 -16.86 5.15
C LYS A 101 -2.22 -18.27 4.67
N ARG A 102 -1.69 -19.12 5.56
CA ARG A 102 -1.37 -20.51 5.21
C ARG A 102 -2.63 -21.31 4.90
N GLY A 103 -2.50 -22.30 4.02
CA GLY A 103 -3.62 -23.14 3.58
C GLY A 103 -4.51 -22.51 2.51
N LYS A 104 -4.24 -21.27 2.10
CA LYS A 104 -4.89 -20.64 0.94
C LYS A 104 -4.13 -20.95 -0.34
N SER A 105 -4.85 -21.18 -1.44
CA SER A 105 -4.26 -21.36 -2.77
C SER A 105 -3.92 -20.00 -3.39
N ILE A 106 -2.90 -19.34 -2.83
CA ILE A 106 -2.42 -18.02 -3.22
C ILE A 106 -0.93 -18.12 -3.50
N ARG A 107 -0.52 -17.71 -4.70
CA ARG A 107 0.89 -17.59 -5.07
C ARG A 107 1.30 -16.15 -5.06
N ALA A 108 2.27 -15.80 -4.23
CA ALA A 108 2.87 -14.47 -4.17
C ALA A 108 4.11 -14.40 -5.07
N ASN A 109 4.15 -13.43 -5.98
CA ASN A 109 5.26 -13.19 -6.89
C ASN A 109 5.71 -11.72 -6.69
N PRO A 110 6.99 -11.48 -6.35
CA PRO A 110 7.52 -10.13 -6.34
C PRO A 110 7.50 -9.55 -7.76
N VAL A 111 7.18 -8.29 -7.88
CA VAL A 111 7.17 -7.54 -9.14
C VAL A 111 7.88 -6.20 -8.95
N LEU A 112 8.41 -5.65 -10.04
CA LEU A 112 9.01 -4.33 -10.05
C LEU A 112 8.06 -3.37 -10.77
N LEU A 113 7.75 -2.25 -10.10
CA LEU A 113 6.90 -1.17 -10.61
C LEU A 113 7.76 0.08 -10.76
N GLY A 114 8.25 0.34 -11.98
CA GLY A 114 9.30 1.34 -12.16
C GLY A 114 10.51 0.98 -11.31
N HIS A 115 10.70 1.71 -10.22
CA HIS A 115 11.80 1.51 -9.28
C HIS A 115 11.35 1.03 -7.89
N ARG A 116 10.07 0.75 -7.68
CA ARG A 116 9.56 0.28 -6.38
C ARG A 116 9.07 -1.15 -6.44
N PRO A 117 9.23 -1.90 -5.35
CA PRO A 117 8.72 -3.25 -5.27
C PRO A 117 7.20 -3.26 -5.17
N GLY A 118 6.61 -4.31 -5.70
CA GLY A 118 5.22 -4.69 -5.54
C GLY A 118 5.12 -6.20 -5.37
N PHE A 119 3.92 -6.67 -5.12
CA PHE A 119 3.60 -8.11 -5.14
C PHE A 119 2.40 -8.37 -6.03
N LYS A 120 2.52 -9.35 -6.90
CA LYS A 120 1.39 -9.93 -7.62
C LYS A 120 0.99 -11.25 -6.95
N PHE A 121 -0.28 -11.36 -6.59
CA PHE A 121 -0.87 -12.57 -6.02
C PHE A 121 -1.81 -13.19 -7.04
N ASP A 122 -1.51 -14.41 -7.42
CA ASP A 122 -2.41 -15.23 -8.23
C ASP A 122 -3.31 -16.01 -7.27
N CYS A 123 -4.59 -15.66 -7.23
CA CYS A 123 -5.59 -16.20 -6.32
C CYS A 123 -6.64 -16.99 -7.09
N ARG A 124 -7.16 -18.04 -6.46
CA ARG A 124 -8.27 -18.81 -7.00
C ARG A 124 -9.47 -18.75 -6.06
N LEU A 125 -10.59 -18.22 -6.56
CA LEU A 125 -11.87 -18.18 -5.85
C LEU A 125 -12.87 -19.04 -6.61
N GLY A 126 -13.25 -20.18 -6.02
CA GLY A 126 -14.04 -21.17 -6.72
C GLY A 126 -13.32 -21.65 -7.99
N ASN A 127 -13.95 -21.50 -9.12
CA ASN A 127 -13.40 -21.83 -10.44
C ASN A 127 -12.75 -20.65 -11.20
N LYS A 128 -12.76 -19.47 -10.59
CA LYS A 128 -12.23 -18.24 -11.22
C LYS A 128 -10.87 -17.87 -10.68
N SER A 129 -10.01 -17.36 -11.58
CA SER A 129 -8.71 -16.78 -11.22
C SER A 129 -8.82 -15.28 -11.08
N ILE A 130 -8.24 -14.73 -10.03
CA ILE A 130 -8.14 -13.30 -9.74
C ILE A 130 -6.69 -12.95 -9.54
N SER A 131 -6.29 -11.79 -10.02
CA SER A 131 -5.00 -11.19 -9.69
C SER A 131 -5.19 -10.10 -8.63
N ALA A 132 -4.54 -10.22 -7.49
CA ALA A 132 -4.39 -9.09 -6.57
C ALA A 132 -2.98 -8.53 -6.71
N ILE A 133 -2.82 -7.21 -6.72
CA ILE A 133 -1.51 -6.56 -6.84
C ILE A 133 -1.37 -5.59 -5.68
N GLY A 134 -0.38 -5.86 -4.84
CA GLY A 134 -0.01 -5.01 -3.74
C GLY A 134 0.99 -3.96 -4.16
N VAL A 135 0.73 -2.70 -3.81
CA VAL A 135 1.50 -1.56 -4.30
C VAL A 135 1.93 -0.62 -3.18
N TYR A 136 3.07 0.02 -3.42
CA TYR A 136 3.56 1.19 -2.69
C TYR A 136 4.12 2.17 -3.71
N LEU A 137 3.29 3.11 -4.17
CA LEU A 137 3.69 4.03 -5.23
C LEU A 137 4.57 5.16 -4.70
N SER A 138 5.26 5.85 -5.61
CA SER A 138 6.16 6.94 -5.26
C SER A 138 5.43 8.10 -4.58
N ASP A 139 5.93 8.53 -3.44
CA ASP A 139 5.51 9.74 -2.73
C ASP A 139 6.20 11.01 -3.25
N GLN A 140 7.26 10.86 -4.04
CA GLN A 140 8.13 11.95 -4.45
C GLN A 140 7.73 12.57 -5.79
N SER A 141 7.17 11.79 -6.72
CA SER A 141 6.97 12.26 -8.10
C SER A 141 5.75 11.64 -8.77
N SER A 142 4.86 12.50 -9.26
CA SER A 142 3.71 12.12 -10.10
C SER A 142 4.15 11.43 -11.39
N LYS A 143 5.27 11.87 -11.97
CA LYS A 143 5.86 11.23 -13.16
C LYS A 143 6.31 9.79 -12.88
N MET A 144 6.88 9.54 -11.71
CA MET A 144 7.25 8.18 -11.30
C MET A 144 6.00 7.33 -11.06
N ARG A 145 4.97 7.87 -10.40
CA ARG A 145 3.68 7.17 -10.22
C ARG A 145 3.05 6.78 -11.56
N LEU A 146 3.07 7.68 -12.54
CA LEU A 146 2.58 7.36 -13.89
C LEU A 146 3.32 6.19 -14.53
N ARG A 147 4.65 6.12 -14.40
CA ARG A 147 5.44 4.96 -14.89
C ARG A 147 5.03 3.68 -14.16
N GLN A 148 4.92 3.73 -12.84
CA GLN A 148 4.49 2.60 -12.02
C GLN A 148 3.07 2.12 -12.39
N VAL A 149 2.17 3.05 -12.70
CA VAL A 149 0.81 2.72 -13.17
C VAL A 149 0.83 2.06 -14.54
N ASN A 150 1.70 2.46 -15.46
CA ASN A 150 1.86 1.75 -16.72
C ASN A 150 2.28 0.29 -16.51
N ASP A 151 3.21 0.04 -15.58
CA ASP A 151 3.61 -1.33 -15.24
C ASP A 151 2.46 -2.11 -14.61
N LEU A 152 1.67 -1.48 -13.74
CA LEU A 152 0.47 -2.08 -13.14
C LEU A 152 -0.56 -2.47 -14.20
N ILE A 153 -0.80 -1.61 -15.18
CA ILE A 153 -1.71 -1.86 -16.31
C ILE A 153 -1.21 -3.08 -17.10
N ASN A 154 0.07 -3.13 -17.42
CA ASN A 154 0.67 -4.25 -18.14
C ASN A 154 0.57 -5.56 -17.35
N LEU A 155 0.86 -5.53 -16.03
CA LEU A 155 0.77 -6.70 -15.15
C LEU A 155 -0.66 -7.20 -14.95
N SER A 156 -1.64 -6.31 -14.98
CA SER A 156 -3.06 -6.64 -14.77
C SER A 156 -3.70 -7.30 -16.00
N GLY A 157 -3.09 -7.17 -17.20
CA GLY A 157 -3.68 -7.64 -18.44
C GLY A 157 -5.01 -6.95 -18.79
N ASN A 158 -5.48 -7.10 -20.02
CA ASN A 158 -6.63 -6.31 -20.49
C ASN A 158 -7.98 -6.73 -19.92
N ASN A 159 -8.20 -8.02 -19.61
CA ASN A 159 -9.52 -8.56 -19.27
C ASN A 159 -9.54 -9.42 -17.99
N SER A 160 -8.45 -9.50 -17.26
CA SER A 160 -8.40 -10.33 -16.06
C SER A 160 -9.02 -9.60 -14.86
N PRO A 161 -9.87 -10.27 -14.06
CA PRO A 161 -10.34 -9.73 -12.79
C PRO A 161 -9.16 -9.36 -11.92
N THR A 162 -9.06 -8.10 -11.53
CA THR A 162 -7.87 -7.58 -10.83
C THR A 162 -8.25 -6.65 -9.70
N VAL A 163 -7.52 -6.77 -8.59
CA VAL A 163 -7.58 -5.86 -7.44
C VAL A 163 -6.21 -5.23 -7.25
N LEU A 164 -6.14 -3.91 -7.15
CA LEU A 164 -4.97 -3.19 -6.68
C LEU A 164 -5.24 -2.74 -5.24
N ILE A 165 -4.30 -2.98 -4.34
CA ILE A 165 -4.42 -2.56 -2.95
C ILE A 165 -3.09 -2.04 -2.44
N GLY A 166 -3.10 -0.93 -1.69
CA GLY A 166 -1.89 -0.35 -1.12
C GLY A 166 -1.92 1.15 -1.02
N ASP A 167 -0.74 1.70 -0.72
CA ASP A 167 -0.52 3.13 -0.64
C ASP A 167 -0.20 3.67 -2.05
N MET A 168 -1.13 4.44 -2.60
CA MET A 168 -1.01 5.04 -3.93
C MET A 168 -0.25 6.36 -3.89
N ASN A 169 -0.05 6.95 -2.71
CA ASN A 169 0.59 8.26 -2.53
C ASN A 169 0.04 9.37 -3.42
N GLU A 170 -1.26 9.30 -3.74
CA GLU A 170 -1.94 10.21 -4.64
C GLU A 170 -3.37 10.51 -4.15
N LEU A 171 -3.74 11.79 -4.20
CA LEU A 171 -5.05 12.25 -3.80
C LEU A 171 -6.06 12.09 -4.94
N TYR A 172 -7.30 11.83 -4.58
CA TYR A 172 -8.37 11.77 -5.57
C TYR A 172 -8.66 13.16 -6.16
N ARG A 173 -8.67 13.28 -7.50
CA ARG A 173 -8.82 14.55 -8.23
C ARG A 173 -10.03 15.37 -7.80
N LYS A 174 -11.16 14.70 -7.48
CA LYS A 174 -12.39 15.38 -7.09
C LYS A 174 -12.40 15.78 -5.60
N SER A 175 -11.38 15.40 -4.81
CA SER A 175 -11.34 15.80 -3.41
C SER A 175 -11.22 17.32 -3.30
N ARG A 176 -11.97 17.90 -2.35
CA ARG A 176 -11.87 19.35 -2.07
C ARG A 176 -10.47 19.74 -1.67
N LEU A 177 -9.78 18.84 -0.97
CA LEU A 177 -8.43 19.06 -0.48
C LEU A 177 -7.41 19.12 -1.64
N ALA A 178 -7.43 18.18 -2.59
CA ALA A 178 -6.54 18.20 -3.74
C ALA A 178 -6.71 19.51 -4.55
N ARG A 179 -7.95 19.93 -4.77
CA ARG A 179 -8.25 21.21 -5.43
C ARG A 179 -7.76 22.41 -4.65
N SER A 180 -7.91 22.38 -3.31
CA SER A 180 -7.40 23.44 -2.44
C SER A 180 -5.89 23.55 -2.47
N MET A 181 -5.18 22.41 -2.42
CA MET A 181 -3.71 22.35 -2.46
C MET A 181 -3.13 22.90 -3.77
N GLN A 182 -3.84 22.72 -4.88
CA GLN A 182 -3.44 23.27 -6.18
C GLN A 182 -3.72 24.76 -6.32
N SER A 183 -4.50 25.35 -5.40
CA SER A 183 -4.87 26.76 -5.47
C SER A 183 -3.69 27.70 -5.14
N SER A 184 -3.67 28.86 -5.78
CA SER A 184 -2.69 29.91 -5.49
C SER A 184 -2.77 30.40 -4.04
N LEU A 185 -3.98 30.44 -3.47
CA LEU A 185 -4.21 30.82 -2.08
C LEU A 185 -3.51 29.86 -1.10
N PHE A 186 -3.67 28.53 -1.30
CA PHE A 186 -3.00 27.56 -0.45
C PHE A 186 -1.47 27.74 -0.51
N LYS A 187 -0.91 27.89 -1.70
CA LYS A 187 0.53 28.12 -1.90
C LYS A 187 1.01 29.40 -1.21
N ALA A 188 0.21 30.46 -1.24
CA ALA A 188 0.53 31.71 -0.54
C ALA A 188 0.50 31.53 0.97
N VAL A 189 -0.54 30.89 1.51
CA VAL A 189 -0.68 30.62 2.96
C VAL A 189 0.45 29.70 3.44
N ALA A 190 0.75 28.65 2.71
CA ALA A 190 1.82 27.72 3.06
C ALA A 190 3.19 28.40 3.15
N ARG A 191 3.49 29.35 2.23
CA ARG A 191 4.69 30.18 2.31
C ARG A 191 4.68 31.11 3.52
N LEU A 192 3.52 31.67 3.84
CA LEU A 192 3.37 32.59 4.98
C LEU A 192 3.62 31.90 6.33
N ILE A 193 3.23 30.63 6.47
CA ILE A 193 3.47 29.82 7.68
C ILE A 193 4.80 29.08 7.66
N HIS A 194 5.70 29.45 6.72
CA HIS A 194 7.03 28.85 6.57
C HIS A 194 7.03 27.32 6.44
N LEU A 195 6.03 26.77 5.73
CA LEU A 195 6.07 25.36 5.39
C LEU A 195 7.33 25.07 4.56
N GLU A 196 8.07 24.07 4.94
CA GLU A 196 9.30 23.67 4.22
C GLU A 196 9.00 23.41 2.74
N ASN A 197 9.89 23.87 1.86
CA ASN A 197 9.70 23.76 0.41
C ASN A 197 9.53 22.30 -0.04
N ASP A 198 10.23 21.37 0.60
CA ASP A 198 10.12 19.93 0.31
C ASP A 198 8.75 19.37 0.63
N MET A 199 8.17 19.79 1.76
CA MET A 199 6.82 19.40 2.16
C MET A 199 5.77 19.93 1.18
N LEU A 200 5.92 21.18 0.73
CA LEU A 200 5.05 21.77 -0.30
C LEU A 200 5.16 21.03 -1.63
N THR A 201 6.37 20.67 -2.03
CA THR A 201 6.61 19.91 -3.24
C THR A 201 5.92 18.55 -3.17
N ARG A 202 6.09 17.81 -2.09
CA ARG A 202 5.43 16.52 -1.87
C ARG A 202 3.90 16.63 -1.90
N LEU A 203 3.33 17.62 -1.22
CA LEU A 203 1.89 17.84 -1.22
C LEU A 203 1.35 18.16 -2.62
N ASN A 204 2.09 18.96 -3.41
CA ASN A 204 1.72 19.25 -4.79
C ASN A 204 1.81 17.99 -5.68
N GLU A 205 2.86 17.19 -5.52
CA GLU A 205 3.02 15.93 -6.23
C GLU A 205 1.88 14.95 -5.89
N MET A 206 1.51 14.82 -4.61
CA MET A 206 0.37 13.99 -4.19
C MET A 206 -0.97 14.49 -4.72
N ALA A 207 -1.12 15.80 -4.92
CA ALA A 207 -2.34 16.42 -5.46
C ALA A 207 -2.47 16.25 -6.99
N ASP A 208 -1.43 15.82 -7.69
CA ASP A 208 -1.49 15.45 -9.10
C ASP A 208 -2.09 14.04 -9.23
N SER A 209 -3.34 13.98 -9.65
CA SER A 209 -4.14 12.75 -9.75
C SER A 209 -4.03 12.03 -11.09
N ALA A 210 -2.93 12.21 -11.81
CA ALA A 210 -2.77 11.66 -13.15
C ALA A 210 -2.70 10.13 -13.15
N ALA A 211 -2.06 9.53 -12.14
CA ALA A 211 -1.91 8.08 -12.04
C ALA A 211 -3.25 7.39 -11.74
N ILE A 212 -4.04 7.89 -10.78
CA ILE A 212 -5.38 7.36 -10.50
C ILE A 212 -6.31 7.56 -11.70
N THR A 213 -6.27 8.73 -12.35
CA THR A 213 -7.06 8.99 -13.55
C THR A 213 -6.74 8.00 -14.67
N GLN A 214 -5.48 7.61 -14.83
CA GLN A 214 -5.07 6.62 -15.81
C GLN A 214 -5.59 5.21 -15.46
N LEU A 215 -5.55 4.82 -14.19
CA LEU A 215 -6.15 3.56 -13.75
C LEU A 215 -7.66 3.52 -13.97
N GLU A 216 -8.36 4.63 -13.67
CA GLU A 216 -9.80 4.77 -13.96
C GLU A 216 -10.09 4.64 -15.46
N ALA A 217 -9.30 5.28 -16.32
CA ALA A 217 -9.43 5.15 -17.77
C ALA A 217 -9.20 3.71 -18.26
N PHE A 218 -8.42 2.93 -17.54
CA PHE A 218 -8.20 1.50 -17.81
C PHE A 218 -9.28 0.59 -17.18
N GLY A 219 -10.33 1.16 -16.59
CA GLY A 219 -11.48 0.47 -16.05
C GLY A 219 -11.38 0.06 -14.59
N PHE A 220 -10.40 0.56 -13.84
CA PHE A 220 -10.39 0.40 -12.40
C PHE A 220 -11.35 1.38 -11.73
N CYS A 221 -12.04 0.91 -10.69
CA CYS A 221 -12.93 1.72 -9.85
C CYS A 221 -12.44 1.67 -8.40
N ASP A 222 -12.51 2.81 -7.70
CA ASP A 222 -12.23 2.85 -6.26
C ASP A 222 -13.37 2.13 -5.52
N ALA A 223 -13.03 1.13 -4.72
CA ALA A 223 -13.99 0.37 -3.94
C ALA A 223 -14.51 1.14 -2.73
N ASP A 224 -13.75 2.12 -2.23
CA ASP A 224 -14.23 3.05 -1.20
C ASP A 224 -14.93 4.24 -1.84
N HIS A 225 -16.23 4.08 -2.14
CA HIS A 225 -17.06 5.11 -2.78
C HIS A 225 -17.21 6.39 -1.95
N GLU A 226 -16.96 6.32 -0.65
CA GLU A 226 -17.00 7.49 0.25
C GLU A 226 -15.68 8.26 0.23
N HIS A 227 -14.63 7.68 -0.37
CA HIS A 227 -13.28 8.28 -0.43
C HIS A 227 -12.77 8.72 0.94
N ARG A 228 -12.93 7.86 1.93
CA ARG A 228 -12.54 8.12 3.31
C ARG A 228 -11.03 8.31 3.45
N GLY A 229 -10.62 9.29 4.22
CA GLY A 229 -9.21 9.54 4.49
C GLY A 229 -8.54 8.39 5.26
N THR A 230 -7.27 8.15 4.95
CA THR A 230 -6.42 7.15 5.63
C THR A 230 -5.28 7.78 6.41
N MET A 231 -4.88 9.01 6.06
CA MET A 231 -3.77 9.73 6.69
C MET A 231 -4.14 11.19 6.97
N PRO A 232 -3.64 11.83 8.06
CA PRO A 232 -3.08 11.17 9.24
C PRO A 232 -4.19 10.45 10.02
N GLN A 233 -3.86 9.30 10.67
CA GLN A 233 -4.90 8.44 11.22
C GLN A 233 -5.79 9.09 12.28
N ASN A 234 -5.29 10.10 13.02
CA ASN A 234 -6.06 10.81 14.06
C ASN A 234 -7.06 11.84 13.49
N MET A 235 -6.79 12.37 12.31
CA MET A 235 -7.64 13.30 11.57
C MET A 235 -7.51 12.98 10.07
N PRO A 236 -8.11 11.88 9.61
CA PRO A 236 -7.83 11.34 8.28
C PRO A 236 -8.49 12.19 7.20
N VAL A 237 -7.69 13.04 6.58
CA VAL A 237 -8.11 13.96 5.51
C VAL A 237 -7.56 13.57 4.14
N LEU A 238 -6.48 12.78 4.10
CA LEU A 238 -5.84 12.30 2.87
C LEU A 238 -6.22 10.83 2.65
N GLN A 239 -6.85 10.51 1.51
CA GLN A 239 -7.05 9.14 1.08
C GLN A 239 -5.87 8.73 0.22
N LEU A 240 -4.83 8.15 0.83
CA LEU A 240 -3.62 7.67 0.13
C LEU A 240 -3.68 6.16 -0.10
N ASP A 241 -4.19 5.41 0.88
CA ASP A 241 -4.37 3.97 0.77
C ASP A 241 -5.71 3.66 0.10
N ARG A 242 -5.70 2.75 -0.89
CA ARG A 242 -6.87 2.45 -1.71
C ARG A 242 -7.00 0.98 -2.04
N VAL A 243 -8.23 0.62 -2.36
CA VAL A 243 -8.59 -0.64 -3.03
C VAL A 243 -9.23 -0.27 -4.36
N LEU A 244 -8.54 -0.54 -5.47
CA LEU A 244 -9.05 -0.31 -6.81
C LEU A 244 -9.37 -1.65 -7.45
N THR A 245 -10.54 -1.77 -8.08
CA THR A 245 -11.04 -3.05 -8.60
C THR A 245 -11.44 -2.96 -10.05
N ARG A 246 -11.22 -4.06 -10.77
CA ARG A 246 -11.70 -4.25 -12.14
C ARG A 246 -12.17 -5.69 -12.33
N GLY A 247 -13.42 -5.87 -12.76
CA GLY A 247 -14.01 -7.19 -13.04
C GLY A 247 -14.24 -8.06 -11.80
N VAL A 248 -14.30 -7.47 -10.60
CA VAL A 248 -14.67 -8.12 -9.34
C VAL A 248 -15.66 -7.26 -8.58
N ILE A 249 -16.39 -7.87 -7.66
CA ILE A 249 -17.21 -7.15 -6.68
C ILE A 249 -16.42 -7.03 -5.39
N THR A 250 -16.52 -5.86 -4.76
CA THR A 250 -15.97 -5.61 -3.44
C THR A 250 -17.13 -5.39 -2.49
N SER A 251 -17.08 -5.97 -1.30
CA SER A 251 -17.88 -5.51 -0.18
C SER A 251 -17.36 -4.15 0.27
N ASP A 252 -17.95 -3.59 1.31
CA ASP A 252 -17.49 -2.33 1.88
C ASP A 252 -16.00 -2.38 2.26
N VAL A 253 -15.28 -1.27 2.00
CA VAL A 253 -13.90 -1.09 2.44
C VAL A 253 -13.92 -0.64 3.90
N ARG A 254 -13.32 -1.41 4.78
CA ARG A 254 -13.24 -1.12 6.21
C ARG A 254 -11.94 -0.39 6.54
N HIS A 255 -12.01 0.56 7.48
CA HIS A 255 -10.88 1.37 7.93
C HIS A 255 -10.64 1.14 9.42
N TYR A 256 -9.42 0.78 9.79
CA TYR A 256 -9.03 0.51 11.17
C TYR A 256 -7.97 1.49 11.66
N ASN A 257 -8.15 1.98 12.87
CA ASN A 257 -7.24 2.90 13.51
C ASN A 257 -6.41 2.15 14.57
N HIS A 258 -5.10 2.09 14.38
CA HIS A 258 -4.15 1.46 15.30
C HIS A 258 -3.27 2.54 15.95
N LYS A 259 -3.85 3.31 16.89
CA LYS A 259 -3.20 4.46 17.53
C LYS A 259 -1.78 4.17 18.01
N GLY A 260 -0.85 5.03 17.59
CA GLY A 260 0.56 4.95 17.98
C GLY A 260 1.40 3.93 17.21
N LEU A 261 0.80 3.17 16.29
CA LEU A 261 1.54 2.18 15.49
C LEU A 261 1.90 2.69 14.09
N SER A 262 1.10 3.60 13.53
CA SER A 262 1.37 4.26 12.25
C SER A 262 0.66 5.61 12.21
N ASP A 263 0.95 6.43 11.22
CA ASP A 263 0.18 7.60 10.84
C ASP A 263 -0.87 7.29 9.76
N HIS A 264 -0.87 6.08 9.21
CA HIS A 264 -1.90 5.58 8.31
C HIS A 264 -2.91 4.68 9.03
N LYS A 265 -4.15 4.69 8.55
CA LYS A 265 -5.14 3.65 8.88
C LYS A 265 -4.85 2.39 8.07
N ARG A 266 -5.14 1.25 8.66
CA ARG A 266 -5.24 -0.01 7.93
C ARG A 266 -6.56 -0.03 7.15
N ILE A 267 -6.50 -0.39 5.87
CA ILE A 267 -7.68 -0.63 5.03
C ILE A 267 -7.85 -2.14 4.80
N GLU A 268 -9.09 -2.57 4.65
CA GLU A 268 -9.46 -3.96 4.45
C GLU A 268 -10.67 -4.08 3.54
N ALA A 269 -10.68 -5.05 2.64
CA ALA A 269 -11.78 -5.32 1.73
C ALA A 269 -11.99 -6.81 1.49
N ASP A 270 -13.25 -7.20 1.36
CA ASP A 270 -13.65 -8.54 0.93
C ASP A 270 -13.93 -8.52 -0.57
N ILE A 271 -13.25 -9.37 -1.30
CA ILE A 271 -13.36 -9.51 -2.74
C ILE A 271 -14.23 -10.74 -3.06
N LEU A 272 -15.24 -10.53 -3.87
CA LEU A 272 -16.15 -11.54 -4.36
C LEU A 272 -16.03 -11.63 -5.89
N VAL A 273 -16.26 -12.81 -6.41
CA VAL A 273 -16.30 -13.03 -7.87
C VAL A 273 -17.73 -13.29 -8.30
N LEU A 274 -18.15 -12.62 -9.35
CA LEU A 274 -19.46 -12.81 -10.01
C LEU A 274 -19.54 -14.14 -10.75
#